data_9293713220508193932d843f38e7abae
#
_entry.id   9293713220508193932d843f38e7abae
#
_cell.length_a   1.000
_cell.length_b   1.000
_cell.length_c   1.000
_cell.angle_alpha   90.00
_cell.angle_beta   90.00
_cell.angle_gamma   90.00
#
_symmetry.space_group_name_H-M   'P 1'
#
loop_
_entity.id
_entity.type
_entity.pdbx_description
1 polymer ?
#
loop_
_entity_poly.entity_id
_entity_poly.type
_entity_poly.pdbx_seq_one_letter_code
_entity_poly.pdbx_strand_id
1 'polypeptide(L)'
;FGLGFFEYFQLAEDIGAKPLPILNCGMACQFNSAELVPMDQLDPYIQDALDLVEFANGDTNTVWGKKRAAMGHAAPFNLTMIGIGNENCGPQYVERLQAFTKAIRSKYPGIQIIASSGTDPVGERFDFLNQSLRAMQVDFVDEHYYRKPDWFLSNASRYDAYTRNGSKVFAGEYAAHSDSKQTAEKRNNWQAALSEAAFLTGLERNADVVQMASYAPLFAHVEGWQWNPDLIWVNNQQVIGSASYQVQKLYALNKGTHAVAISRNGAVMAG
;
A
#
# COMPACT_ATOMS: atom_id res chain seq x y z
N PHE A 1 10.33 19.06 -10.68
CA PHE A 1 9.94 17.78 -10.09
C PHE A 1 11.12 17.28 -9.29
N GLY A 2 10.95 16.99 -8.02
CA GLY A 2 12.08 16.84 -7.12
C GLY A 2 12.54 15.40 -6.92
N LEU A 3 11.62 14.42 -6.84
CA LEU A 3 11.94 13.07 -6.42
C LEU A 3 11.46 12.03 -7.44
N GLY A 4 12.31 11.04 -7.69
CA GLY A 4 12.00 9.86 -8.48
C GLY A 4 12.21 8.57 -7.68
N PHE A 5 12.12 7.41 -8.33
CA PHE A 5 12.33 6.13 -7.65
C PHE A 5 13.74 6.00 -7.06
N PHE A 6 14.74 6.61 -7.68
CA PHE A 6 16.11 6.57 -7.17
C PHE A 6 16.19 7.19 -5.76
N GLU A 7 15.66 8.39 -5.59
CA GLU A 7 15.66 9.09 -4.31
C GLU A 7 14.78 8.38 -3.27
N TYR A 8 13.65 7.80 -3.68
CA TYR A 8 12.82 7.00 -2.78
C TYR A 8 13.51 5.70 -2.36
N PHE A 9 14.29 5.07 -3.23
CA PHE A 9 15.08 3.90 -2.87
C PHE A 9 16.21 4.26 -1.91
N GLN A 10 16.90 5.39 -2.11
CA GLN A 10 17.87 5.90 -1.16
C GLN A 10 17.23 6.22 0.20
N LEU A 11 16.07 6.90 0.21
CA LEU A 11 15.34 7.16 1.44
C LEU A 11 14.98 5.85 2.17
N ALA A 12 14.51 4.84 1.46
CA ALA A 12 14.19 3.54 2.07
C ALA A 12 15.43 2.92 2.71
N GLU A 13 16.58 2.97 2.05
CA GLU A 13 17.86 2.48 2.58
C GLU A 13 18.30 3.28 3.82
N ASP A 14 18.23 4.62 3.77
CA ASP A 14 18.60 5.52 4.88
C ASP A 14 17.81 5.27 6.15
N ILE A 15 16.52 4.95 6.03
CA ILE A 15 15.64 4.65 7.18
C ILE A 15 15.54 3.16 7.51
N GLY A 16 16.29 2.29 6.81
CA GLY A 16 16.27 0.84 7.01
C GLY A 16 14.97 0.16 6.58
N ALA A 17 14.21 0.76 5.66
CA ALA A 17 12.99 0.22 5.08
C ALA A 17 13.27 -0.54 3.77
N LYS A 18 12.32 -1.38 3.36
CA LYS A 18 12.33 -2.00 2.03
C LYS A 18 11.54 -1.11 1.05
N PRO A 19 12.09 -0.84 -0.14
CA PRO A 19 11.35 -0.09 -1.14
C PRO A 19 10.19 -0.90 -1.73
N LEU A 20 9.07 -0.22 -1.97
CA LEU A 20 7.88 -0.77 -2.63
C LEU A 20 7.36 0.26 -3.66
N PRO A 21 7.83 0.21 -4.91
CA PRO A 21 7.29 1.03 -5.98
C PRO A 21 5.95 0.48 -6.48
N ILE A 22 4.98 1.38 -6.70
CA ILE A 22 3.71 1.09 -7.36
C ILE A 22 3.76 1.70 -8.75
N LEU A 23 3.54 0.91 -9.78
CA LEU A 23 3.70 1.31 -11.17
C LEU A 23 2.38 1.43 -11.93
N ASN A 24 2.39 2.31 -12.92
CA ASN A 24 1.30 2.46 -13.86
C ASN A 24 1.15 1.19 -14.72
N CYS A 25 -0.05 0.64 -14.75
CA CYS A 25 -0.40 -0.54 -15.54
C CYS A 25 -1.08 -0.20 -16.89
N GLY A 26 -0.88 1.01 -17.43
CA GLY A 26 -1.56 1.48 -18.63
C GLY A 26 -3.00 1.91 -18.40
N MET A 27 -3.32 2.27 -17.15
CA MET A 27 -4.64 2.77 -16.76
C MET A 27 -4.51 4.05 -15.97
N ALA A 28 -5.17 5.11 -16.42
CA ALA A 28 -5.36 6.31 -15.61
C ALA A 28 -6.33 6.05 -14.44
N CYS A 29 -6.34 6.95 -13.47
CA CYS A 29 -7.31 6.89 -12.37
C CYS A 29 -8.74 6.85 -12.92
N GLN A 30 -9.49 5.81 -12.57
CA GLN A 30 -10.85 5.58 -13.08
C GLN A 30 -11.89 6.56 -12.51
N PHE A 31 -11.53 7.33 -11.49
CA PHE A 31 -12.32 8.44 -10.95
C PHE A 31 -11.94 9.81 -11.55
N ASN A 32 -10.99 9.83 -12.48
CA ASN A 32 -10.57 11.02 -13.19
C ASN A 32 -10.83 10.83 -14.70
N SER A 33 -9.78 10.62 -15.51
CA SER A 33 -9.94 10.48 -16.97
C SER A 33 -10.36 9.07 -17.40
N ALA A 34 -10.06 8.08 -16.63
CA ALA A 34 -10.29 6.64 -16.91
C ALA A 34 -9.70 6.17 -18.26
N GLU A 35 -8.69 6.86 -18.78
CA GLU A 35 -8.02 6.50 -20.02
C GLU A 35 -7.33 5.16 -19.91
N LEU A 36 -7.41 4.37 -20.97
CA LEU A 36 -6.79 3.05 -21.08
C LEU A 36 -5.85 3.02 -22.27
N VAL A 37 -4.64 2.57 -22.02
CA VAL A 37 -3.72 2.21 -23.11
C VAL A 37 -4.26 0.95 -23.79
N PRO A 38 -4.36 0.88 -25.12
CA PRO A 38 -4.70 -0.34 -25.82
C PRO A 38 -3.78 -1.51 -25.45
N MET A 39 -4.32 -2.73 -25.37
CA MET A 39 -3.53 -3.90 -24.94
C MET A 39 -2.33 -4.20 -25.84
N ASP A 40 -2.45 -3.93 -27.14
CA ASP A 40 -1.36 -4.04 -28.12
C ASP A 40 -0.28 -2.94 -27.99
N GLN A 41 -0.49 -1.97 -27.13
CA GLN A 41 0.45 -0.88 -26.80
C GLN A 41 0.93 -0.96 -25.35
N LEU A 42 0.67 -2.04 -24.63
CA LEU A 42 1.02 -2.21 -23.23
C LEU A 42 2.51 -2.52 -23.00
N ASP A 43 3.19 -3.04 -24.00
CA ASP A 43 4.60 -3.49 -23.88
C ASP A 43 5.55 -2.44 -23.30
N PRO A 44 5.50 -1.14 -23.66
CA PRO A 44 6.36 -0.14 -23.05
C PRO A 44 6.18 -0.01 -21.53
N TYR A 45 4.96 -0.11 -21.02
CA TYR A 45 4.67 -0.06 -19.59
C TYR A 45 5.20 -1.30 -18.85
N ILE A 46 5.09 -2.47 -19.47
CA ILE A 46 5.67 -3.71 -18.95
C ILE A 46 7.20 -3.60 -18.95
N GLN A 47 7.78 -3.05 -20.01
CA GLN A 47 9.23 -2.87 -20.10
C GLN A 47 9.73 -1.90 -19.01
N ASP A 48 9.00 -0.80 -18.74
CA ASP A 48 9.33 0.13 -17.65
C ASP A 48 9.38 -0.58 -16.28
N ALA A 49 8.44 -1.51 -16.03
CA ALA A 49 8.45 -2.31 -14.80
C ALA A 49 9.68 -3.24 -14.73
N LEU A 50 10.04 -3.89 -15.83
CA LEU A 50 11.24 -4.75 -15.90
C LEU A 50 12.52 -3.93 -15.75
N ASP A 51 12.57 -2.76 -16.36
CA ASP A 51 13.71 -1.84 -16.29
C ASP A 51 13.89 -1.27 -14.89
N LEU A 52 12.80 -0.98 -14.18
CA LEU A 52 12.89 -0.54 -12.79
C LEU A 52 13.46 -1.62 -11.88
N VAL A 53 13.07 -2.89 -12.06
CA VAL A 53 13.65 -4.00 -11.30
C VAL A 53 15.14 -4.15 -11.63
N GLU A 54 15.54 -4.04 -12.91
CA GLU A 54 16.95 -4.06 -13.30
C GLU A 54 17.71 -2.85 -12.74
N PHE A 55 17.09 -1.66 -12.76
CA PHE A 55 17.68 -0.47 -12.14
C PHE A 55 17.93 -0.69 -10.65
N ALA A 56 16.95 -1.24 -9.93
CA ALA A 56 17.08 -1.47 -8.50
C ALA A 56 18.09 -2.57 -8.14
N ASN A 57 18.09 -3.68 -8.88
CA ASN A 57 18.78 -4.90 -8.48
C ASN A 57 19.87 -5.37 -9.46
N GLY A 58 19.91 -4.85 -10.69
CA GLY A 58 20.83 -5.30 -11.73
C GLY A 58 22.28 -5.04 -11.35
N ASP A 59 23.16 -5.95 -11.83
CA ASP A 59 24.60 -5.75 -11.76
C ASP A 59 25.03 -4.49 -12.53
N THR A 60 26.14 -3.89 -12.14
CA THR A 60 26.70 -2.69 -12.79
C THR A 60 27.10 -2.88 -14.26
N ASN A 61 27.12 -4.11 -14.76
CA ASN A 61 27.31 -4.44 -16.18
C ASN A 61 26.01 -4.45 -16.98
N THR A 62 24.84 -4.47 -16.33
CA THR A 62 23.55 -4.35 -17.01
C THR A 62 23.27 -2.90 -17.40
N VAL A 63 22.34 -2.68 -18.32
CA VAL A 63 22.00 -1.33 -18.81
C VAL A 63 21.57 -0.41 -17.66
N TRP A 64 20.64 -0.85 -16.86
CA TRP A 64 20.05 -0.03 -15.81
C TRP A 64 20.87 -0.06 -14.51
N GLY A 65 21.52 -1.16 -14.18
CA GLY A 65 22.47 -1.23 -13.06
C GLY A 65 23.68 -0.32 -13.26
N LYS A 66 24.19 -0.21 -14.50
CA LYS A 66 25.24 0.75 -14.87
C LYS A 66 24.76 2.20 -14.69
N LYS A 67 23.50 2.49 -15.06
CA LYS A 67 22.91 3.82 -14.89
C LYS A 67 22.79 4.19 -13.41
N ARG A 68 22.28 3.26 -12.58
CA ARG A 68 22.25 3.43 -11.11
C ARG A 68 23.64 3.72 -10.55
N ALA A 69 24.67 2.96 -10.96
CA ALA A 69 26.05 3.18 -10.53
C ALA A 69 26.58 4.55 -10.93
N ALA A 70 26.29 5.01 -12.17
CA ALA A 70 26.66 6.34 -12.65
C ALA A 70 25.94 7.48 -11.88
N MET A 71 24.77 7.21 -11.30
CA MET A 71 24.05 8.12 -10.40
C MET A 71 24.62 8.12 -8.97
N GLY A 72 25.68 7.37 -8.70
CA GLY A 72 26.37 7.35 -7.41
C GLY A 72 26.02 6.16 -6.50
N HIS A 73 25.21 5.21 -6.95
CA HIS A 73 24.80 4.05 -6.15
C HIS A 73 25.10 2.72 -6.88
N ALA A 74 26.31 2.19 -6.69
CA ALA A 74 26.74 0.97 -7.37
C ALA A 74 26.07 -0.30 -6.78
N ALA A 75 25.81 -0.35 -5.48
CA ALA A 75 25.15 -1.48 -4.82
C ALA A 75 23.68 -1.60 -5.24
N PRO A 76 23.11 -2.83 -5.26
CA PRO A 76 21.67 -3.02 -5.49
C PRO A 76 20.85 -2.52 -4.28
N PHE A 77 19.65 -2.02 -4.54
CA PHE A 77 18.68 -1.63 -3.50
C PHE A 77 17.93 -2.83 -2.89
N ASN A 78 18.13 -4.03 -3.42
CA ASN A 78 17.48 -5.26 -2.96
C ASN A 78 15.94 -5.18 -2.99
N LEU A 79 15.40 -4.65 -4.07
CA LEU A 79 13.96 -4.61 -4.32
C LEU A 79 13.41 -6.04 -4.34
N THR A 80 12.41 -6.32 -3.51
CA THR A 80 11.80 -7.64 -3.40
C THR A 80 10.32 -7.67 -3.78
N MET A 81 9.70 -6.50 -3.95
CA MET A 81 8.28 -6.40 -4.25
C MET A 81 7.98 -5.20 -5.15
N ILE A 82 6.93 -5.31 -5.95
CA ILE A 82 6.48 -4.28 -6.88
C ILE A 82 4.95 -4.30 -6.96
N GLY A 83 4.35 -3.14 -6.94
CA GLY A 83 2.91 -2.99 -7.13
C GLY A 83 2.58 -2.65 -8.59
N ILE A 84 1.49 -3.23 -9.09
CA ILE A 84 1.01 -3.02 -10.45
C ILE A 84 -0.37 -2.37 -10.40
N GLY A 85 -0.43 -1.11 -10.83
CA GLY A 85 -1.63 -0.29 -10.75
C GLY A 85 -1.90 0.22 -9.33
N ASN A 86 -2.64 1.32 -9.23
CA ASN A 86 -3.10 1.93 -7.99
C ASN A 86 -4.61 2.19 -8.07
N GLU A 87 -5.38 1.62 -7.16
CA GLU A 87 -6.84 1.75 -7.12
C GLU A 87 -7.57 1.32 -8.41
N ASN A 88 -6.86 0.68 -9.32
CA ASN A 88 -7.45 0.19 -10.57
C ASN A 88 -8.37 -0.99 -10.31
N CYS A 89 -9.43 -1.09 -11.11
CA CYS A 89 -10.47 -2.09 -10.92
C CYS A 89 -11.08 -2.57 -12.26
N GLY A 90 -11.90 -3.61 -12.15
CA GLY A 90 -12.62 -4.19 -13.27
C GLY A 90 -11.82 -5.21 -14.09
N PRO A 91 -12.46 -5.86 -15.09
CA PRO A 91 -11.83 -6.88 -15.92
C PRO A 91 -10.60 -6.37 -16.68
N GLN A 92 -10.63 -5.11 -17.13
CA GLN A 92 -9.51 -4.48 -17.84
C GLN A 92 -8.24 -4.41 -17.00
N TYR A 93 -8.38 -4.19 -15.69
CA TYR A 93 -7.25 -4.23 -14.77
C TYR A 93 -6.68 -5.65 -14.64
N VAL A 94 -7.55 -6.64 -14.45
CA VAL A 94 -7.13 -8.04 -14.30
C VAL A 94 -6.37 -8.51 -15.55
N GLU A 95 -6.83 -8.16 -16.74
CA GLU A 95 -6.16 -8.50 -18.00
C GLU A 95 -4.74 -7.91 -18.09
N ARG A 96 -4.57 -6.64 -17.73
CA ARG A 96 -3.27 -5.97 -17.68
C ARG A 96 -2.35 -6.59 -16.64
N LEU A 97 -2.87 -6.79 -15.44
CA LEU A 97 -2.13 -7.42 -14.35
C LEU A 97 -1.60 -8.81 -14.74
N GLN A 98 -2.38 -9.60 -15.50
CA GLN A 98 -1.92 -10.89 -16.02
C GLN A 98 -0.70 -10.74 -16.93
N ALA A 99 -0.71 -9.76 -17.84
CA ALA A 99 0.41 -9.49 -18.74
C ALA A 99 1.67 -9.08 -17.97
N PHE A 100 1.55 -8.13 -17.02
CA PHE A 100 2.65 -7.71 -16.16
C PHE A 100 3.20 -8.86 -15.31
N THR A 101 2.31 -9.60 -14.64
CA THR A 101 2.70 -10.72 -13.76
C THR A 101 3.45 -11.78 -14.54
N LYS A 102 3.00 -12.13 -15.75
CA LYS A 102 3.68 -13.08 -16.64
C LYS A 102 5.08 -12.62 -16.98
N ALA A 103 5.24 -11.35 -17.39
CA ALA A 103 6.53 -10.80 -17.79
C ALA A 103 7.51 -10.72 -16.60
N ILE A 104 7.04 -10.19 -15.46
CA ILE A 104 7.87 -10.02 -14.25
C ILE A 104 8.30 -11.39 -13.72
N ARG A 105 7.38 -12.33 -13.55
CA ARG A 105 7.71 -13.68 -13.02
C ARG A 105 8.63 -14.46 -13.97
N SER A 106 8.56 -14.23 -15.28
CA SER A 106 9.46 -14.84 -16.25
C SER A 106 10.90 -14.35 -16.11
N LYS A 107 11.10 -13.05 -15.89
CA LYS A 107 12.45 -12.44 -15.82
C LYS A 107 12.99 -12.36 -14.39
N TYR A 108 12.11 -12.13 -13.42
CA TYR A 108 12.45 -11.89 -12.01
C TYR A 108 11.55 -12.71 -11.06
N PRO A 109 11.67 -14.04 -11.03
CA PRO A 109 10.75 -14.92 -10.28
C PRO A 109 10.73 -14.69 -8.76
N GLY A 110 11.76 -14.01 -8.23
CA GLY A 110 11.84 -13.65 -6.80
C GLY A 110 11.11 -12.35 -6.43
N ILE A 111 10.58 -11.60 -7.41
CA ILE A 111 9.83 -10.36 -7.13
C ILE A 111 8.39 -10.69 -6.78
N GLN A 112 7.95 -10.25 -5.62
CA GLN A 112 6.56 -10.37 -5.17
C GLN A 112 5.67 -9.34 -5.86
N ILE A 113 4.48 -9.74 -6.28
CA ILE A 113 3.49 -8.89 -6.97
C ILE A 113 2.42 -8.43 -5.98
N ILE A 114 2.25 -7.12 -5.91
CA ILE A 114 1.17 -6.48 -5.17
C ILE A 114 0.15 -5.97 -6.17
N ALA A 115 -1.11 -6.33 -5.97
CA ALA A 115 -2.19 -6.04 -6.91
C ALA A 115 -3.33 -5.28 -6.24
N SER A 116 -3.83 -4.25 -6.89
CA SER A 116 -4.90 -3.38 -6.39
C SER A 116 -6.24 -4.13 -6.31
N SER A 117 -6.94 -4.00 -5.20
CA SER A 117 -8.35 -4.39 -5.07
C SER A 117 -9.34 -3.24 -5.31
N GLY A 118 -8.87 -2.13 -5.87
CA GLY A 118 -9.67 -0.93 -6.09
C GLY A 118 -9.78 -0.07 -4.82
N THR A 119 -10.80 0.78 -4.78
CA THR A 119 -11.03 1.76 -3.71
C THR A 119 -12.02 1.30 -2.64
N ASP A 120 -12.72 0.20 -2.89
CA ASP A 120 -13.83 -0.23 -2.03
C ASP A 120 -13.42 -1.45 -1.20
N PRO A 121 -13.68 -1.44 0.12
CA PRO A 121 -13.41 -2.59 0.98
C PRO A 121 -14.51 -3.65 0.97
N VAL A 122 -15.61 -3.42 0.27
CA VAL A 122 -16.79 -4.32 0.17
C VAL A 122 -17.57 -4.07 -1.11
N GLY A 123 -18.44 -5.01 -1.47
CA GLY A 123 -19.36 -4.91 -2.60
C GLY A 123 -18.83 -5.58 -3.86
N GLU A 124 -19.66 -5.62 -4.91
CA GLU A 124 -19.43 -6.41 -6.13
C GLU A 124 -18.06 -6.16 -6.78
N ARG A 125 -17.60 -4.91 -6.80
CA ARG A 125 -16.30 -4.55 -7.37
C ARG A 125 -15.14 -5.15 -6.55
N PHE A 126 -15.21 -5.03 -5.23
CA PHE A 126 -14.25 -5.64 -4.33
C PHE A 126 -14.26 -7.16 -4.45
N ASP A 127 -15.45 -7.77 -4.40
CA ASP A 127 -15.62 -9.22 -4.45
C ASP A 127 -15.05 -9.81 -5.75
N PHE A 128 -15.34 -9.16 -6.89
CA PHE A 128 -14.79 -9.55 -8.19
C PHE A 128 -13.26 -9.51 -8.20
N LEU A 129 -12.67 -8.40 -7.73
CA LEU A 129 -11.21 -8.24 -7.69
C LEU A 129 -10.58 -9.22 -6.72
N ASN A 130 -11.10 -9.31 -5.50
CA ASN A 130 -10.56 -10.20 -4.47
C ASN A 130 -10.55 -11.66 -4.95
N GLN A 131 -11.63 -12.12 -5.59
CA GLN A 131 -11.71 -13.45 -6.18
C GLN A 131 -10.69 -13.63 -7.32
N SER A 132 -10.63 -12.68 -8.26
CA SER A 132 -9.73 -12.74 -9.41
C SER A 132 -8.26 -12.74 -9.01
N LEU A 133 -7.87 -11.85 -8.09
CA LEU A 133 -6.49 -11.71 -7.63
C LEU A 133 -6.01 -12.95 -6.87
N ARG A 134 -6.87 -13.53 -6.02
CA ARG A 134 -6.57 -14.77 -5.31
C ARG A 134 -6.48 -15.97 -6.25
N ALA A 135 -7.33 -16.03 -7.28
CA ALA A 135 -7.25 -17.07 -8.32
C ALA A 135 -5.94 -16.96 -9.13
N MET A 136 -5.44 -15.75 -9.36
CA MET A 136 -4.13 -15.49 -9.98
C MET A 136 -2.95 -15.77 -9.06
N GLN A 137 -3.19 -16.03 -7.78
CA GLN A 137 -2.15 -16.23 -6.77
C GLN A 137 -1.13 -15.07 -6.73
N VAL A 138 -1.64 -13.82 -6.73
CA VAL A 138 -0.78 -12.68 -6.44
C VAL A 138 -0.25 -12.79 -5.03
N ASP A 139 0.94 -12.24 -4.77
CA ASP A 139 1.56 -12.37 -3.45
C ASP A 139 0.79 -11.54 -2.41
N PHE A 140 0.39 -10.32 -2.80
CA PHE A 140 -0.39 -9.41 -1.95
C PHE A 140 -1.57 -8.82 -2.70
N VAL A 141 -2.69 -8.73 -1.99
CA VAL A 141 -3.86 -7.93 -2.38
C VAL A 141 -3.77 -6.62 -1.62
N ASP A 142 -3.74 -5.50 -2.36
CA ASP A 142 -3.68 -4.15 -1.82
C ASP A 142 -5.10 -3.64 -1.59
N GLU A 143 -5.49 -3.52 -0.33
CA GLU A 143 -6.83 -3.09 0.10
C GLU A 143 -6.79 -1.66 0.65
N HIS A 144 -7.75 -0.81 0.23
CA HIS A 144 -7.84 0.60 0.62
C HIS A 144 -9.11 0.90 1.41
N TYR A 145 -9.00 1.71 2.48
CA TYR A 145 -10.11 2.02 3.40
C TYR A 145 -10.16 3.50 3.76
N TYR A 146 -10.93 4.26 3.01
CA TYR A 146 -11.28 5.64 3.39
C TYR A 146 -12.74 5.65 3.84
N ARG A 147 -12.98 5.47 5.14
CA ARG A 147 -14.31 5.28 5.73
C ARG A 147 -14.47 6.11 7.01
N LYS A 148 -15.72 6.22 7.48
CA LYS A 148 -16.00 6.89 8.77
C LYS A 148 -15.43 6.09 9.95
N PRO A 149 -15.19 6.74 11.10
CA PRO A 149 -14.69 6.07 12.32
C PRO A 149 -15.50 4.83 12.72
N ASP A 150 -16.82 4.88 12.63
CA ASP A 150 -17.70 3.76 12.98
C ASP A 150 -17.44 2.52 12.12
N TRP A 151 -17.04 2.72 10.85
CA TRP A 151 -16.67 1.59 10.01
C TRP A 151 -15.41 0.90 10.53
N PHE A 152 -14.38 1.65 10.92
CA PHE A 152 -13.15 1.09 11.47
C PHE A 152 -13.41 0.31 12.76
N LEU A 153 -14.20 0.88 13.68
CA LEU A 153 -14.60 0.21 14.92
C LEU A 153 -15.35 -1.10 14.64
N SER A 154 -16.28 -1.10 13.68
CA SER A 154 -17.11 -2.26 13.35
C SER A 154 -16.36 -3.32 12.54
N ASN A 155 -15.21 -2.99 11.97
CA ASN A 155 -14.42 -3.89 11.12
C ASN A 155 -13.07 -4.33 11.74
N ALA A 156 -12.89 -4.16 13.04
CA ALA A 156 -11.70 -4.65 13.74
C ALA A 156 -11.53 -6.19 13.63
N SER A 157 -12.59 -6.93 13.33
CA SER A 157 -12.57 -8.38 13.10
C SER A 157 -12.56 -8.79 11.61
N ARG A 158 -12.38 -7.84 10.69
CA ARG A 158 -12.47 -8.06 9.22
C ARG A 158 -11.69 -9.29 8.75
N TYR A 159 -10.48 -9.46 9.23
CA TYR A 159 -9.57 -10.49 8.77
C TYR A 159 -9.65 -11.83 9.51
N ASP A 160 -10.47 -11.93 10.56
CA ASP A 160 -10.59 -13.15 11.37
C ASP A 160 -11.03 -14.37 10.55
N ALA A 161 -11.88 -14.16 9.54
CA ALA A 161 -12.40 -15.20 8.65
C ALA A 161 -11.62 -15.34 7.33
N TYR A 162 -10.57 -14.57 7.09
CA TYR A 162 -9.79 -14.67 5.85
C TYR A 162 -9.01 -16.00 5.81
N THR A 163 -8.91 -16.57 4.61
CA THR A 163 -8.07 -17.75 4.37
C THR A 163 -6.61 -17.46 4.70
N ARG A 164 -6.00 -18.30 5.55
CA ARG A 164 -4.60 -18.15 5.97
C ARG A 164 -3.60 -18.54 4.88
N ASN A 165 -4.03 -19.41 3.97
CA ASN A 165 -3.23 -19.87 2.83
C ASN A 165 -3.55 -19.02 1.59
N GLY A 166 -2.52 -18.72 0.80
CA GLY A 166 -2.65 -17.92 -0.43
C GLY A 166 -2.20 -16.47 -0.26
N SER A 167 -2.74 -15.60 -1.13
CA SER A 167 -2.39 -14.18 -1.16
C SER A 167 -2.53 -13.50 0.19
N LYS A 168 -1.51 -12.74 0.58
CA LYS A 168 -1.53 -11.91 1.79
C LYS A 168 -2.24 -10.58 1.52
N VAL A 169 -2.44 -9.79 2.55
CA VAL A 169 -3.04 -8.46 2.45
C VAL A 169 -1.99 -7.40 2.78
N PHE A 170 -1.97 -6.38 1.95
CA PHE A 170 -1.41 -5.08 2.23
C PHE A 170 -2.58 -4.11 2.43
N ALA A 171 -2.76 -3.57 3.62
CA ALA A 171 -3.66 -2.45 3.87
C ALA A 171 -2.93 -1.17 3.42
N GLY A 172 -2.88 -0.95 2.09
CA GLY A 172 -1.95 -0.03 1.46
C GLY A 172 -2.30 1.42 1.66
N GLU A 173 -3.60 1.72 1.75
CA GLU A 173 -4.06 3.06 2.06
C GLU A 173 -5.25 3.02 3.02
N TYR A 174 -5.16 3.72 4.14
CA TYR A 174 -6.31 3.92 5.02
C TYR A 174 -6.21 5.19 5.83
N ALA A 175 -7.37 5.77 6.10
CA ALA A 175 -7.55 6.84 7.06
C ALA A 175 -9.03 6.92 7.46
N ALA A 176 -9.30 7.17 8.76
CA ALA A 176 -10.66 7.40 9.24
C ALA A 176 -11.10 8.84 8.92
N HIS A 177 -12.15 8.97 8.11
CA HIS A 177 -12.73 10.26 7.72
C HIS A 177 -13.90 10.60 8.63
N SER A 178 -13.71 11.47 9.62
CA SER A 178 -14.75 11.87 10.56
C SER A 178 -15.94 12.56 9.88
N ASP A 179 -15.65 13.49 8.96
CA ASP A 179 -16.65 14.19 8.13
C ASP A 179 -15.97 14.73 6.86
N SER A 180 -16.59 14.56 5.70
CA SER A 180 -16.06 15.03 4.43
C SER A 180 -16.02 16.56 4.28
N LYS A 181 -16.80 17.28 5.08
CA LYS A 181 -16.93 18.76 5.04
C LYS A 181 -16.06 19.46 6.08
N GLN A 182 -15.33 18.75 6.90
CA GLN A 182 -14.55 19.35 7.97
C GLN A 182 -13.17 19.81 7.50
N THR A 183 -12.62 20.79 8.24
CA THR A 183 -11.24 21.25 8.07
C THR A 183 -10.24 20.14 8.41
N ALA A 184 -8.99 20.32 8.00
CA ALA A 184 -7.92 19.34 8.24
C ALA A 184 -7.80 18.96 9.74
N GLU A 185 -7.87 19.94 10.64
CA GLU A 185 -7.77 19.73 12.09
C GLU A 185 -8.92 18.85 12.62
N LYS A 186 -10.10 18.95 12.03
CA LYS A 186 -11.27 18.16 12.45
C LYS A 186 -11.23 16.74 11.90
N ARG A 187 -10.63 16.49 10.75
CA ARG A 187 -10.49 15.15 10.19
C ARG A 187 -9.44 14.31 10.92
N ASN A 188 -8.31 14.92 11.29
CA ASN A 188 -7.28 14.29 12.11
C ASN A 188 -7.61 14.38 13.63
N ASN A 189 -8.85 14.18 14.00
CA ASN A 189 -9.29 14.26 15.38
C ASN A 189 -9.04 12.98 16.16
N TRP A 190 -9.25 13.06 17.49
CA TRP A 190 -9.02 11.95 18.41
C TRP A 190 -9.93 10.74 18.14
N GLN A 191 -11.18 10.96 17.71
CA GLN A 191 -12.11 9.88 17.37
C GLN A 191 -11.61 9.06 16.16
N ALA A 192 -11.11 9.73 15.13
CA ALA A 192 -10.49 9.06 13.98
C ALA A 192 -9.33 8.19 14.44
N ALA A 193 -8.41 8.76 15.22
CA ALA A 193 -7.23 8.03 15.70
C ALA A 193 -7.60 6.81 16.57
N LEU A 194 -8.58 6.92 17.46
CA LEU A 194 -9.04 5.78 18.28
C LEU A 194 -9.70 4.69 17.45
N SER A 195 -10.45 5.05 16.42
CA SER A 195 -11.07 4.07 15.52
C SER A 195 -10.06 3.33 14.67
N GLU A 196 -9.03 4.03 14.20
CA GLU A 196 -7.88 3.43 13.51
C GLU A 196 -7.10 2.50 14.45
N ALA A 197 -6.88 2.92 15.72
CA ALA A 197 -6.24 2.07 16.72
C ALA A 197 -7.00 0.75 16.93
N ALA A 198 -8.33 0.81 17.05
CA ALA A 198 -9.15 -0.39 17.17
C ALA A 198 -9.04 -1.31 15.94
N PHE A 199 -9.00 -0.74 14.75
CA PHE A 199 -8.81 -1.51 13.51
C PHE A 199 -7.43 -2.15 13.45
N LEU A 200 -6.37 -1.45 13.85
CA LEU A 200 -5.00 -1.95 13.89
C LEU A 200 -4.84 -3.16 14.82
N THR A 201 -5.60 -3.25 15.91
CA THR A 201 -5.60 -4.47 16.75
C THR A 201 -6.00 -5.70 15.95
N GLY A 202 -6.96 -5.55 15.04
CA GLY A 202 -7.40 -6.60 14.13
C GLY A 202 -6.34 -6.96 13.08
N LEU A 203 -5.60 -5.98 12.57
CA LEU A 203 -4.50 -6.22 11.65
C LEU A 203 -3.38 -7.00 12.33
N GLU A 204 -2.95 -6.59 13.53
CA GLU A 204 -1.90 -7.29 14.29
C GLU A 204 -2.32 -8.71 14.69
N ARG A 205 -3.57 -8.89 15.16
CA ARG A 205 -4.10 -10.22 15.48
C ARG A 205 -4.07 -11.16 14.27
N ASN A 206 -4.21 -10.63 13.07
CA ASN A 206 -4.22 -11.35 11.82
C ASN A 206 -2.94 -11.12 10.98
N ALA A 207 -1.79 -10.94 11.63
CA ALA A 207 -0.51 -10.66 10.95
C ALA A 207 -0.03 -11.80 10.03
N ASP A 208 -0.58 -12.98 10.16
CA ASP A 208 -0.37 -14.09 9.23
C ASP A 208 -1.12 -13.90 7.89
N VAL A 209 -2.11 -13.02 7.84
CA VAL A 209 -2.85 -12.58 6.63
C VAL A 209 -2.43 -11.18 6.23
N VAL A 210 -2.52 -10.21 7.15
CA VAL A 210 -2.18 -8.79 6.90
C VAL A 210 -0.72 -8.57 7.28
N GLN A 211 0.15 -8.53 6.30
CA GLN A 211 1.59 -8.44 6.53
C GLN A 211 2.13 -7.02 6.44
N MET A 212 1.39 -6.12 5.82
CA MET A 212 1.77 -4.72 5.68
C MET A 212 0.54 -3.82 5.85
N ALA A 213 0.77 -2.63 6.40
CA ALA A 213 -0.22 -1.58 6.51
C ALA A 213 0.44 -0.21 6.41
N SER A 214 -0.17 0.74 5.71
CA SER A 214 0.31 2.11 5.61
C SER A 214 -0.83 3.12 5.63
N TYR A 215 -0.69 4.10 6.50
CA TYR A 215 -1.58 5.27 6.52
C TYR A 215 -1.32 6.14 5.29
N ALA A 216 -2.37 6.63 4.66
CA ALA A 216 -2.25 7.53 3.51
C ALA A 216 -3.25 8.70 3.59
N PRO A 217 -2.84 9.90 3.11
CA PRO A 217 -1.47 10.31 2.73
C PRO A 217 -0.53 10.51 3.93
N LEU A 218 0.78 10.46 3.67
CA LEU A 218 1.78 10.57 4.73
C LEU A 218 2.06 12.03 5.12
N PHE A 219 2.28 12.91 4.14
CA PHE A 219 2.69 14.30 4.35
C PHE A 219 1.76 15.29 3.68
N ALA A 220 1.49 16.40 4.37
CA ALA A 220 0.87 17.57 3.78
C ALA A 220 1.54 18.87 4.27
N HIS A 221 1.67 19.84 3.38
CA HIS A 221 2.06 21.19 3.76
C HIS A 221 0.84 21.97 4.21
N VAL A 222 0.93 22.68 5.35
CA VAL A 222 -0.22 23.38 5.96
C VAL A 222 -0.89 24.43 5.05
N GLU A 223 -0.13 24.97 4.10
CA GLU A 223 -0.63 25.99 3.16
C GLU A 223 -0.90 25.44 1.76
N GLY A 224 -0.57 24.17 1.46
CA GLY A 224 -0.59 23.62 0.09
C GLY A 224 -1.18 22.22 -0.02
N TRP A 225 -1.99 21.80 0.92
CA TRP A 225 -2.62 20.47 0.89
C TRP A 225 -3.81 20.45 -0.09
N GLN A 226 -4.00 19.29 -0.75
CA GLN A 226 -5.13 19.02 -1.65
C GLN A 226 -6.07 17.94 -1.10
N TRP A 227 -5.60 17.17 -0.14
CA TRP A 227 -6.31 16.07 0.50
C TRP A 227 -6.18 16.16 2.02
N ASN A 228 -7.14 15.63 2.74
CA ASN A 228 -7.08 15.38 4.17
C ASN A 228 -8.03 14.22 4.55
N PRO A 229 -7.76 13.45 5.63
CA PRO A 229 -6.71 13.67 6.63
C PRO A 229 -5.32 13.28 6.11
N ASP A 230 -4.28 13.89 6.67
CA ASP A 230 -2.86 13.56 6.43
C ASP A 230 -2.18 13.19 7.75
N LEU A 231 -1.22 12.29 7.71
CA LEU A 231 -0.60 11.77 8.94
C LEU A 231 0.31 12.79 9.61
N ILE A 232 1.14 13.46 8.81
CA ILE A 232 2.15 14.41 9.26
C ILE A 232 1.97 15.73 8.50
N TRP A 233 1.80 16.81 9.24
CA TRP A 233 1.70 18.17 8.70
C TRP A 233 3.03 18.88 8.84
N VAL A 234 3.44 19.57 7.78
CA VAL A 234 4.71 20.29 7.74
C VAL A 234 4.51 21.74 7.29
N ASN A 235 5.37 22.60 7.78
CA ASN A 235 5.67 23.89 7.19
C ASN A 235 7.20 24.04 7.07
N ASN A 236 7.69 25.21 6.67
CA ASN A 236 9.12 25.41 6.47
C ASN A 236 9.97 25.33 7.75
N GLN A 237 9.35 25.28 8.94
CA GLN A 237 10.03 25.34 10.23
C GLN A 237 9.60 24.24 11.22
N GLN A 238 8.46 23.60 11.01
CA GLN A 238 7.87 22.68 11.95
C GLN A 238 7.33 21.42 11.29
N VAL A 239 7.35 20.35 12.05
CA VAL A 239 6.72 19.05 11.72
C VAL A 239 5.72 18.72 12.81
N ILE A 240 4.47 18.47 12.46
CA ILE A 240 3.38 18.22 13.39
C ILE A 240 2.78 16.86 13.11
N GLY A 241 2.98 15.90 14.00
CA GLY A 241 2.30 14.59 13.93
C GLY A 241 0.85 14.71 14.40
N SER A 242 -0.08 14.21 13.60
CA SER A 242 -1.52 14.14 13.96
C SER A 242 -1.78 13.16 15.13
N ALA A 243 -3.01 13.12 15.64
CA ALA A 243 -3.42 12.08 16.60
C ALA A 243 -3.25 10.66 15.99
N SER A 244 -3.61 10.48 14.72
CA SER A 244 -3.38 9.23 13.97
C SER A 244 -1.89 8.89 13.87
N TYR A 245 -1.00 9.88 13.73
CA TYR A 245 0.45 9.64 13.76
C TYR A 245 0.90 9.03 15.09
N GLN A 246 0.36 9.52 16.22
CA GLN A 246 0.73 8.96 17.52
C GLN A 246 0.27 7.50 17.67
N VAL A 247 -0.88 7.15 17.11
CA VAL A 247 -1.36 5.76 17.04
C VAL A 247 -0.42 4.92 16.18
N GLN A 248 -0.11 5.33 14.95
CA GLN A 248 0.81 4.61 14.07
C GLN A 248 2.18 4.38 14.75
N LYS A 249 2.70 5.42 15.41
CA LYS A 249 3.97 5.36 16.14
C LYS A 249 3.93 4.35 17.29
N LEU A 250 2.83 4.30 18.05
CA LEU A 250 2.68 3.33 19.14
C LEU A 250 2.73 1.89 18.60
N TYR A 251 1.98 1.59 17.55
CA TYR A 251 1.98 0.26 16.92
C TYR A 251 3.35 -0.09 16.32
N ALA A 252 3.98 0.84 15.60
CA ALA A 252 5.27 0.59 14.96
C ALA A 252 6.40 0.31 15.98
N LEU A 253 6.42 1.03 17.11
CA LEU A 253 7.46 0.90 18.13
C LEU A 253 7.20 -0.24 19.13
N ASN A 254 5.96 -0.70 19.28
CA ASN A 254 5.58 -1.72 20.26
C ASN A 254 5.09 -3.02 19.60
N LYS A 255 5.53 -3.29 18.38
CA LYS A 255 5.17 -4.50 17.63
C LYS A 255 5.52 -5.75 18.41
N GLY A 256 4.54 -6.58 18.69
CA GLY A 256 4.71 -7.89 19.34
C GLY A 256 5.20 -8.97 18.37
N THR A 257 5.68 -10.08 18.93
CA THR A 257 6.06 -11.28 18.16
C THR A 257 4.99 -12.37 18.22
N HIS A 258 4.05 -12.27 19.14
CA HIS A 258 2.99 -13.25 19.36
C HIS A 258 1.67 -12.55 19.65
N ALA A 259 0.59 -13.06 19.09
CA ALA A 259 -0.77 -12.74 19.51
C ALA A 259 -1.20 -13.68 20.64
N VAL A 260 -1.71 -13.11 21.73
CA VAL A 260 -2.16 -13.90 22.91
C VAL A 260 -3.68 -13.83 22.99
N ALA A 261 -4.33 -14.97 23.10
CA ALA A 261 -5.76 -15.02 23.31
C ALA A 261 -6.14 -14.38 24.65
N ILE A 262 -7.10 -13.44 24.62
CA ILE A 262 -7.63 -12.79 25.81
C ILE A 262 -9.04 -13.32 26.07
N SER A 263 -9.34 -13.69 27.33
CA SER A 263 -10.70 -14.06 27.73
C SER A 263 -11.22 -13.10 28.81
N ARG A 264 -12.50 -12.77 28.72
CA ARG A 264 -13.23 -12.04 29.76
C ARG A 264 -14.44 -12.86 30.17
N ASN A 265 -14.54 -13.19 31.45
CA ASN A 265 -15.63 -14.02 32.01
C ASN A 265 -15.84 -15.35 31.27
N GLY A 266 -14.74 -16.01 30.87
CA GLY A 266 -14.79 -17.28 30.13
C GLY A 266 -15.09 -17.19 28.64
N ALA A 267 -15.44 -16.03 28.11
CA ALA A 267 -15.56 -15.78 26.67
C ALA A 267 -14.21 -15.32 26.11
N VAL A 268 -13.73 -15.98 25.06
CA VAL A 268 -12.53 -15.53 24.33
C VAL A 268 -12.89 -14.23 23.64
N MET A 269 -12.19 -13.16 23.99
CA MET A 269 -12.28 -11.89 23.31
C MET A 269 -11.27 -11.88 22.17
N ALA A 270 -11.67 -11.38 21.02
CA ALA A 270 -10.72 -11.07 19.97
C ALA A 270 -9.72 -10.03 20.53
N GLY A 271 -8.47 -10.42 20.70
CA GLY A 271 -7.38 -9.58 21.18
C GLY A 271 -6.84 -8.71 20.07
#